data_23baf8228d1f828d64a823eca58087df
#
_entry.id   23baf8228d1f828d64a823eca58087df
#
_cell.length_a   1.000
_cell.length_b   1.000
_cell.length_c   1.000
_cell.angle_alpha   90.00
_cell.angle_beta   90.00
_cell.angle_gamma   90.00
#
_symmetry.space_group_name_H-M   'P 1'
#
loop_
_entity.id
_entity.type
_entity.pdbx_description
1 polymer ?
#
loop_
_entity_poly.entity_id
_entity_poly.type
_entity_poly.pdbx_seq_one_letter_code
_entity_poly.pdbx_strand_id
1 'polypeptide(L)'
;MPAPRTSPFPDFFHINDLLTEEQRLVGQSVRDFVSKEINPIIGQCYLEEKFPTEKIAKIGELGILGGNLKGHGLAGMDQISYGLVMKELERCDSGLRSFASVQGALVMYPIYEYGSEEQKAQWLPKLGRGEAIGCFGLSESYGGSDPGAMKTTAVLKGDKWILNGSKMWITNGNLAQIAIVWAKTPDGIRGFIVPTNSKGFTARKMTGKLSLRASVTSELYFDNVELDKNALLPKSTAGLKCALSCLTQARYGIAWGVLGAAEACF
;
A
#
# COMPACT_ATOMS: atom_id res chain seq x y z
N MET A 1 -25.30 22.26 -16.64
CA MET A 1 -24.75 21.23 -15.74
C MET A 1 -25.08 21.66 -14.31
N PRO A 2 -25.58 20.80 -13.42
CA PRO A 2 -25.73 21.18 -12.03
C PRO A 2 -24.35 21.45 -11.44
N ALA A 3 -24.24 22.55 -10.68
CA ALA A 3 -23.00 22.91 -9.99
C ALA A 3 -22.49 21.71 -9.14
N PRO A 4 -21.19 21.46 -9.05
CA PRO A 4 -20.67 20.42 -8.20
C PRO A 4 -21.20 20.64 -6.78
N ARG A 5 -21.70 19.58 -6.14
CA ARG A 5 -22.16 19.65 -4.74
C ARG A 5 -20.95 20.09 -3.90
N THR A 6 -20.98 21.34 -3.50
CA THR A 6 -20.05 21.87 -2.51
C THR A 6 -20.16 21.04 -1.24
N SER A 7 -19.06 20.85 -0.53
CA SER A 7 -19.07 20.34 0.85
C SER A 7 -20.18 21.06 1.63
N PRO A 8 -20.96 20.40 2.49
CA PRO A 8 -21.95 21.07 3.34
C PRO A 8 -21.31 22.10 4.27
N PHE A 9 -19.99 22.10 4.37
CA PHE A 9 -19.21 22.98 5.23
C PHE A 9 -18.65 24.16 4.42
N PRO A 10 -18.68 25.37 4.98
CA PRO A 10 -18.10 26.53 4.32
C PRO A 10 -16.58 26.38 4.17
N ASP A 11 -16.09 26.57 2.97
CA ASP A 11 -14.65 26.68 2.67
C ASP A 11 -14.18 28.10 2.99
N PHE A 12 -13.85 28.38 4.25
CA PHE A 12 -13.39 29.68 4.72
C PHE A 12 -12.08 30.16 4.08
N PHE A 13 -11.26 29.24 3.58
CA PHE A 13 -9.97 29.54 2.97
C PHE A 13 -10.00 29.51 1.45
N HIS A 14 -11.15 29.20 0.86
CA HIS A 14 -11.31 29.06 -0.60
C HIS A 14 -10.27 28.12 -1.21
N ILE A 15 -9.96 27.01 -0.51
CA ILE A 15 -8.94 26.03 -0.94
C ILE A 15 -9.26 25.46 -2.32
N ASN A 16 -10.54 25.28 -2.63
CA ASN A 16 -10.95 24.77 -3.93
C ASN A 16 -10.55 25.70 -5.10
N ASP A 17 -10.38 27.00 -4.85
CA ASP A 17 -9.93 27.96 -5.87
C ASP A 17 -8.45 27.78 -6.24
N LEU A 18 -7.67 27.16 -5.36
CA LEU A 18 -6.26 26.81 -5.58
C LEU A 18 -6.05 25.55 -6.43
N LEU A 19 -7.11 24.76 -6.62
CA LEU A 19 -7.04 23.49 -7.35
C LEU A 19 -7.31 23.74 -8.85
N THR A 20 -6.58 23.01 -9.70
CA THR A 20 -6.90 22.94 -11.13
C THR A 20 -8.23 22.20 -11.36
N GLU A 21 -8.81 22.35 -12.53
CA GLU A 21 -10.02 21.62 -12.91
C GLU A 21 -9.79 20.09 -12.88
N GLU A 22 -8.64 19.63 -13.38
CA GLU A 22 -8.26 18.22 -13.34
C GLU A 22 -8.18 17.67 -11.90
N GLN A 23 -7.53 18.40 -10.98
CA GLN A 23 -7.44 18.02 -9.58
C GLN A 23 -8.82 17.92 -8.92
N ARG A 24 -9.70 18.88 -9.19
CA ARG A 24 -11.09 18.84 -8.70
C ARG A 24 -11.85 17.63 -9.25
N LEU A 25 -11.71 17.33 -10.54
CA LEU A 25 -12.36 16.18 -11.17
C LEU A 25 -11.87 14.86 -10.59
N VAL A 26 -10.56 14.71 -10.35
CA VAL A 26 -9.98 13.53 -9.70
C VAL A 26 -10.59 13.35 -8.30
N GLY A 27 -10.56 14.38 -7.47
CA GLY A 27 -11.16 14.32 -6.12
C GLY A 27 -12.65 13.97 -6.16
N GLN A 28 -13.42 14.62 -7.04
CA GLN A 28 -14.84 14.36 -7.17
C GLN A 28 -15.15 12.94 -7.65
N SER A 29 -14.37 12.41 -8.59
CA SER A 29 -14.56 11.03 -9.10
C SER A 29 -14.37 10.00 -8.01
N VAL A 30 -13.36 10.17 -7.16
CA VAL A 30 -13.11 9.26 -6.02
C VAL A 30 -14.19 9.45 -4.94
N ARG A 31 -14.61 10.67 -4.65
CA ARG A 31 -15.72 10.96 -3.73
C ARG A 31 -17.02 10.27 -4.16
N ASP A 32 -17.35 10.34 -5.44
CA ASP A 32 -18.54 9.71 -5.99
C ASP A 32 -18.47 8.17 -5.91
N PHE A 33 -17.33 7.60 -6.29
CA PHE A 33 -17.08 6.16 -6.16
C PHE A 33 -17.24 5.69 -4.72
N VAL A 34 -16.55 6.34 -3.79
CA VAL A 34 -16.59 5.99 -2.36
C VAL A 34 -18.00 6.09 -1.82
N SER A 35 -18.72 7.17 -2.15
CA SER A 35 -20.08 7.41 -1.65
C SER A 35 -21.09 6.39 -2.17
N LYS A 36 -20.96 5.99 -3.44
CA LYS A 36 -21.91 5.07 -4.09
C LYS A 36 -21.59 3.60 -3.86
N GLU A 37 -20.31 3.25 -3.89
CA GLU A 37 -19.87 1.85 -3.97
C GLU A 37 -19.31 1.30 -2.65
N ILE A 38 -18.73 2.16 -1.80
CA ILE A 38 -18.04 1.71 -0.59
C ILE A 38 -18.84 2.02 0.68
N ASN A 39 -19.32 3.26 0.85
CA ASN A 39 -20.09 3.65 2.04
C ASN A 39 -21.24 2.70 2.40
N PRO A 40 -22.01 2.14 1.44
CA PRO A 40 -23.10 1.23 1.78
C PRO A 40 -22.65 -0.09 2.43
N ILE A 41 -21.40 -0.50 2.23
CA ILE A 41 -20.90 -1.83 2.65
C ILE A 41 -19.81 -1.76 3.71
N ILE A 42 -19.14 -0.61 3.87
CA ILE A 42 -17.92 -0.54 4.69
C ILE A 42 -18.20 -0.79 6.18
N GLY A 43 -19.34 -0.38 6.68
CA GLY A 43 -19.74 -0.64 8.07
C GLY A 43 -19.80 -2.14 8.39
N GLN A 44 -20.38 -2.94 7.48
CA GLN A 44 -20.41 -4.40 7.63
C GLN A 44 -19.01 -5.01 7.51
N CYS A 45 -18.18 -4.52 6.57
CA CYS A 45 -16.79 -4.94 6.44
C CYS A 45 -15.98 -4.66 7.72
N TYR A 46 -16.22 -3.51 8.36
CA TYR A 46 -15.61 -3.15 9.64
C TYR A 46 -16.00 -4.13 10.76
N LEU A 47 -17.29 -4.44 10.89
CA LEU A 47 -17.79 -5.40 11.89
C LEU A 47 -17.20 -6.80 11.69
N GLU A 48 -17.09 -7.25 10.45
CA GLU A 48 -16.60 -8.58 10.08
C GLU A 48 -15.06 -8.67 9.96
N GLU A 49 -14.34 -7.57 10.19
CA GLU A 49 -12.87 -7.50 10.05
C GLU A 49 -12.39 -7.97 8.67
N LYS A 50 -13.07 -7.53 7.61
CA LYS A 50 -12.71 -7.88 6.24
C LYS A 50 -12.57 -6.65 5.35
N PHE A 51 -11.74 -6.74 4.34
CA PHE A 51 -11.65 -5.75 3.28
C PHE A 51 -12.65 -6.09 2.16
N PRO A 52 -13.32 -5.09 1.53
CA PRO A 52 -14.23 -5.33 0.40
C PRO A 52 -13.45 -5.67 -0.88
N THR A 53 -12.96 -6.92 -0.97
CA THR A 53 -12.07 -7.39 -2.04
C THR A 53 -12.72 -7.34 -3.42
N GLU A 54 -14.04 -7.44 -3.51
CA GLU A 54 -14.83 -7.32 -4.73
C GLU A 54 -14.77 -5.92 -5.37
N LYS A 55 -14.30 -4.92 -4.63
CA LYS A 55 -14.14 -3.54 -5.13
C LYS A 55 -12.72 -3.24 -5.64
N ILE A 56 -11.76 -4.15 -5.47
CA ILE A 56 -10.35 -3.93 -5.83
C ILE A 56 -10.18 -3.62 -7.32
N ALA A 57 -10.85 -4.37 -8.19
CA ALA A 57 -10.79 -4.15 -9.64
C ALA A 57 -11.26 -2.72 -10.00
N LYS A 58 -12.36 -2.25 -9.36
CA LYS A 58 -12.88 -0.91 -9.58
C LYS A 58 -11.94 0.19 -9.08
N ILE A 59 -11.27 -0.04 -7.94
CA ILE A 59 -10.22 0.85 -7.43
C ILE A 59 -9.05 0.94 -8.42
N GLY A 60 -8.67 -0.19 -9.03
CA GLY A 60 -7.65 -0.25 -10.08
C GLY A 60 -8.05 0.49 -11.36
N GLU A 61 -9.30 0.31 -11.84
CA GLU A 61 -9.86 1.01 -13.01
C GLU A 61 -9.84 2.53 -12.85
N LEU A 62 -10.03 3.04 -11.63
CA LEU A 62 -9.95 4.47 -11.32
C LEU A 62 -8.51 5.00 -11.26
N GLY A 63 -7.49 4.17 -11.47
CA GLY A 63 -6.09 4.57 -11.43
C GLY A 63 -5.57 4.93 -10.05
N ILE A 64 -6.26 4.53 -8.98
CA ILE A 64 -5.92 4.87 -7.59
C ILE A 64 -4.64 4.16 -7.13
N LEU A 65 -4.46 2.89 -7.54
CA LEU A 65 -3.36 2.05 -7.07
C LEU A 65 -2.03 2.47 -7.72
N GLY A 66 -1.14 3.04 -6.92
CA GLY A 66 0.12 3.61 -7.41
C GLY A 66 -0.09 4.81 -8.35
N GLY A 67 -1.20 5.53 -8.21
CA GLY A 67 -1.64 6.56 -9.14
C GLY A 67 -0.64 7.70 -9.35
N ASN A 68 0.25 7.97 -8.41
CA ASN A 68 1.30 8.98 -8.53
C ASN A 68 2.59 8.47 -9.20
N LEU A 69 2.68 7.19 -9.54
CA LEU A 69 3.81 6.62 -10.28
C LEU A 69 3.62 6.81 -11.80
N LYS A 70 4.71 7.05 -12.53
CA LYS A 70 4.67 7.34 -13.97
C LYS A 70 5.06 6.13 -14.81
N GLY A 71 4.48 6.01 -15.99
CA GLY A 71 4.75 4.89 -16.92
C GLY A 71 4.09 3.58 -16.49
N HIS A 72 4.43 2.49 -17.12
CA HIS A 72 3.93 1.13 -16.85
C HIS A 72 2.40 1.00 -16.85
N GLY A 73 1.68 1.87 -17.57
CA GLY A 73 0.21 1.89 -17.59
C GLY A 73 -0.45 2.48 -16.33
N LEU A 74 0.33 3.19 -15.50
CA LEU A 74 -0.15 3.87 -14.30
C LEU A 74 -0.61 5.29 -14.60
N ALA A 75 -1.47 5.87 -13.74
CA ALA A 75 -2.11 7.15 -14.01
C ALA A 75 -1.15 8.36 -14.05
N GLY A 76 -0.05 8.34 -13.30
CA GLY A 76 0.94 9.41 -13.30
C GLY A 76 0.45 10.73 -12.69
N MET A 77 -0.50 10.66 -11.77
CA MET A 77 -1.11 11.81 -11.09
C MET A 77 -0.06 12.71 -10.45
N ASP A 78 -0.32 14.00 -10.41
CA ASP A 78 0.45 14.92 -9.57
C ASP A 78 0.20 14.65 -8.07
N GLN A 79 1.04 15.25 -7.21
CA GLN A 79 0.98 14.96 -5.77
C GLN A 79 -0.29 15.51 -5.10
N ILE A 80 -0.88 16.58 -5.61
CA ILE A 80 -2.13 17.15 -5.07
C ILE A 80 -3.29 16.23 -5.41
N SER A 81 -3.41 15.79 -6.67
CA SER A 81 -4.40 14.81 -7.10
C SER A 81 -4.32 13.52 -6.27
N TYR A 82 -3.12 12.99 -6.06
CA TYR A 82 -2.92 11.83 -5.20
C TYR A 82 -3.34 12.10 -3.75
N GLY A 83 -3.03 13.28 -3.22
CA GLY A 83 -3.47 13.70 -1.89
C GLY A 83 -5.00 13.73 -1.77
N LEU A 84 -5.69 14.32 -2.75
CA LEU A 84 -7.16 14.36 -2.80
C LEU A 84 -7.76 12.95 -2.85
N VAL A 85 -7.16 12.03 -3.62
CA VAL A 85 -7.55 10.61 -3.63
C VAL A 85 -7.47 10.02 -2.22
N MET A 86 -6.33 10.19 -1.52
CA MET A 86 -6.14 9.65 -0.16
C MET A 86 -7.13 10.27 0.82
N LYS A 87 -7.42 11.57 0.71
CA LYS A 87 -8.42 12.27 1.51
C LYS A 87 -9.81 11.64 1.34
N GLU A 88 -10.27 11.43 0.11
CA GLU A 88 -11.61 10.89 -0.14
C GLU A 88 -11.75 9.42 0.26
N LEU A 89 -10.70 8.61 0.10
CA LEU A 89 -10.69 7.23 0.59
C LEU A 89 -10.81 7.19 2.12
N GLU A 90 -10.05 8.02 2.83
CA GLU A 90 -10.06 8.02 4.30
C GLU A 90 -11.31 8.68 4.88
N ARG A 91 -11.94 9.61 4.17
CA ARG A 91 -13.25 10.15 4.53
C ARG A 91 -14.32 9.04 4.68
N CYS A 92 -14.16 7.95 3.95
CA CYS A 92 -15.01 6.77 4.08
C CYS A 92 -14.54 5.84 5.20
N ASP A 93 -13.30 5.37 5.10
CA ASP A 93 -12.69 4.47 6.09
C ASP A 93 -11.16 4.46 5.97
N SER A 94 -10.48 4.58 7.11
CA SER A 94 -9.02 4.55 7.17
C SER A 94 -8.43 3.23 6.64
N GLY A 95 -9.15 2.12 6.71
CA GLY A 95 -8.73 0.83 6.15
C GLY A 95 -8.69 0.85 4.62
N LEU A 96 -9.64 1.54 3.99
CA LEU A 96 -9.66 1.71 2.52
C LEU A 96 -8.46 2.54 2.04
N ARG A 97 -8.17 3.68 2.70
CA ARG A 97 -6.98 4.47 2.39
C ARG A 97 -5.71 3.68 2.67
N SER A 98 -5.66 2.93 3.79
CA SER A 98 -4.52 2.09 4.15
C SER A 98 -4.22 1.06 3.07
N PHE A 99 -5.24 0.37 2.54
CA PHE A 99 -5.09 -0.57 1.42
C PHE A 99 -4.42 0.10 0.21
N ALA A 100 -4.96 1.23 -0.26
CA ALA A 100 -4.43 1.94 -1.42
C ALA A 100 -2.99 2.46 -1.18
N SER A 101 -2.73 3.00 0.02
CA SER A 101 -1.41 3.49 0.41
C SER A 101 -0.36 2.38 0.49
N VAL A 102 -0.70 1.22 1.07
CA VAL A 102 0.23 0.07 1.11
C VAL A 102 0.52 -0.43 -0.29
N GLN A 103 -0.51 -0.60 -1.12
CA GLN A 103 -0.34 -1.05 -2.50
C GLN A 103 0.56 -0.10 -3.29
N GLY A 104 0.28 1.21 -3.27
CA GLY A 104 1.03 2.20 -4.04
C GLY A 104 2.41 2.53 -3.45
N ALA A 105 2.44 2.99 -2.19
CA ALA A 105 3.64 3.54 -1.57
C ALA A 105 4.61 2.47 -1.04
N LEU A 106 4.10 1.32 -0.59
CA LEU A 106 4.93 0.32 0.09
C LEU A 106 5.20 -0.93 -0.76
N VAL A 107 4.40 -1.19 -1.80
CA VAL A 107 4.60 -2.32 -2.72
C VAL A 107 5.07 -1.84 -4.08
N MET A 108 4.29 -0.99 -4.74
CA MET A 108 4.60 -0.54 -6.11
C MET A 108 5.81 0.40 -6.13
N TYR A 109 5.91 1.35 -5.19
CA TYR A 109 7.02 2.29 -5.12
C TYR A 109 8.39 1.61 -4.97
N PRO A 110 8.63 0.65 -4.05
CA PRO A 110 9.93 -0.02 -3.99
C PRO A 110 10.26 -0.85 -5.23
N ILE A 111 9.27 -1.43 -5.93
CA ILE A 111 9.50 -2.08 -7.22
C ILE A 111 9.86 -1.03 -8.28
N TYR A 112 9.17 0.10 -8.31
CA TYR A 112 9.40 1.20 -9.25
C TYR A 112 10.79 1.81 -9.07
N GLU A 113 11.20 2.07 -7.83
CA GLU A 113 12.46 2.75 -7.53
C GLU A 113 13.66 1.80 -7.52
N TYR A 114 13.51 0.61 -6.92
CA TYR A 114 14.62 -0.30 -6.63
C TYR A 114 14.61 -1.59 -7.46
N GLY A 115 13.57 -1.85 -8.20
CA GLY A 115 13.42 -3.03 -9.06
C GLY A 115 14.23 -2.95 -10.36
N SER A 116 14.48 -4.11 -10.96
CA SER A 116 14.93 -4.20 -12.35
C SER A 116 13.81 -3.82 -13.31
N GLU A 117 14.13 -3.58 -14.59
CA GLU A 117 13.11 -3.26 -15.59
C GLU A 117 12.16 -4.45 -15.83
N GLU A 118 12.66 -5.69 -15.72
CA GLU A 118 11.86 -6.91 -15.80
C GLU A 118 10.88 -7.00 -14.63
N GLN A 119 11.33 -6.72 -13.40
CA GLN A 119 10.46 -6.69 -12.22
C GLN A 119 9.37 -5.63 -12.34
N LYS A 120 9.71 -4.43 -12.83
CA LYS A 120 8.76 -3.35 -13.08
C LYS A 120 7.72 -3.76 -14.13
N ALA A 121 8.17 -4.28 -15.27
CA ALA A 121 7.29 -4.72 -16.37
C ALA A 121 6.37 -5.87 -15.94
N GLN A 122 6.85 -6.78 -15.10
CA GLN A 122 6.10 -7.90 -14.59
C GLN A 122 5.01 -7.50 -13.60
N TRP A 123 5.32 -6.60 -12.66
CA TRP A 123 4.49 -6.37 -11.49
C TRP A 123 3.68 -5.08 -11.53
N LEU A 124 4.25 -3.95 -11.96
CA LEU A 124 3.57 -2.66 -11.84
C LEU A 124 2.22 -2.60 -12.56
N PRO A 125 2.07 -3.13 -13.81
CA PRO A 125 0.78 -3.11 -14.48
C PRO A 125 -0.29 -3.93 -13.75
N LYS A 126 0.06 -5.12 -13.24
CA LYS A 126 -0.87 -6.01 -12.52
C LYS A 126 -1.30 -5.42 -11.18
N LEU A 127 -0.35 -4.84 -10.44
CA LEU A 127 -0.60 -4.19 -9.16
C LEU A 127 -1.48 -2.93 -9.34
N GLY A 128 -1.23 -2.15 -10.39
CA GLY A 128 -1.99 -0.94 -10.71
C GLY A 128 -3.44 -1.22 -11.10
N ARG A 129 -3.70 -2.33 -11.80
CA ARG A 129 -5.06 -2.79 -12.14
C ARG A 129 -5.76 -3.56 -11.01
N GLY A 130 -5.07 -3.82 -9.88
CA GLY A 130 -5.61 -4.63 -8.79
C GLY A 130 -5.73 -6.13 -9.11
N GLU A 131 -5.10 -6.61 -10.18
CA GLU A 131 -5.00 -8.04 -10.54
C GLU A 131 -4.07 -8.80 -9.58
N ALA A 132 -3.13 -8.10 -8.97
CA ALA A 132 -2.29 -8.60 -7.90
C ALA A 132 -2.28 -7.61 -6.73
N ILE A 133 -2.28 -8.14 -5.52
CA ILE A 133 -2.16 -7.39 -4.28
C ILE A 133 -0.82 -7.70 -3.66
N GLY A 134 -0.21 -6.66 -3.07
CA GLY A 134 1.03 -6.82 -2.33
C GLY A 134 0.90 -6.41 -0.87
N CYS A 135 1.89 -6.83 -0.09
CA CYS A 135 2.08 -6.39 1.29
C CYS A 135 3.54 -6.02 1.54
N PHE A 136 3.80 -5.35 2.68
CA PHE A 136 5.12 -4.79 2.99
C PHE A 136 5.62 -5.28 4.34
N GLY A 137 6.61 -6.15 4.34
CA GLY A 137 7.20 -6.77 5.50
C GLY A 137 8.46 -6.05 5.98
N LEU A 138 8.32 -5.05 6.86
CA LEU A 138 9.44 -4.36 7.52
C LEU A 138 9.44 -4.64 9.03
N SER A 139 8.36 -4.28 9.74
CA SER A 139 8.24 -4.39 11.19
C SER A 139 8.27 -5.83 11.68
N GLU A 140 8.87 -6.04 12.84
CA GLU A 140 8.93 -7.31 13.57
C GLU A 140 8.37 -7.14 14.99
N SER A 141 8.07 -8.22 15.68
CA SER A 141 7.45 -8.17 17.02
C SER A 141 8.28 -7.40 18.06
N TYR A 142 9.59 -7.33 17.89
CA TYR A 142 10.54 -6.62 18.78
C TYR A 142 11.17 -5.39 18.13
N GLY A 143 10.80 -5.03 16.90
CA GLY A 143 11.47 -3.99 16.13
C GLY A 143 10.49 -3.19 15.29
N GLY A 144 9.59 -2.41 15.93
CA GLY A 144 8.69 -1.49 15.27
C GLY A 144 9.32 -0.12 15.09
N SER A 145 9.68 0.55 16.20
CA SER A 145 10.31 1.88 16.18
C SER A 145 11.75 1.86 15.70
N ASP A 146 12.45 0.75 15.89
CA ASP A 146 13.80 0.50 15.35
C ASP A 146 13.78 -0.67 14.35
N PRO A 147 13.38 -0.45 13.10
CA PRO A 147 13.38 -1.50 12.08
C PRO A 147 14.80 -1.93 11.66
N GLY A 148 15.85 -1.18 12.01
CA GLY A 148 17.24 -1.57 11.81
C GLY A 148 17.67 -2.77 12.64
N ALA A 149 17.00 -2.98 13.79
CA ALA A 149 17.22 -4.13 14.66
C ALA A 149 16.59 -5.45 14.15
N MET A 150 15.97 -5.45 12.95
CA MET A 150 15.30 -6.64 12.39
C MET A 150 16.17 -7.90 12.49
N LYS A 151 15.50 -9.04 12.68
CA LYS A 151 16.15 -10.36 12.77
C LYS A 151 15.92 -11.23 11.54
N THR A 152 14.95 -10.87 10.68
CA THR A 152 14.73 -11.56 9.39
C THR A 152 16.00 -11.48 8.55
N THR A 153 16.44 -12.63 8.04
CA THR A 153 17.69 -12.79 7.26
C THR A 153 17.40 -13.40 5.91
N ALA A 154 18.21 -13.03 4.93
CA ALA A 154 18.29 -13.68 3.62
C ALA A 154 19.76 -14.00 3.30
N VAL A 155 20.06 -15.27 3.05
CA VAL A 155 21.41 -15.76 2.76
C VAL A 155 21.41 -16.41 1.39
N LEU A 156 22.35 -16.00 0.53
CA LEU A 156 22.53 -16.62 -0.78
C LEU A 156 23.23 -17.98 -0.63
N LYS A 157 22.57 -19.05 -1.10
CA LYS A 157 23.11 -20.40 -1.18
C LYS A 157 23.04 -20.89 -2.63
N GLY A 158 24.20 -20.97 -3.26
CA GLY A 158 24.27 -21.25 -4.69
C GLY A 158 23.60 -20.15 -5.50
N ASP A 159 22.51 -20.47 -6.19
CA ASP A 159 21.71 -19.57 -7.01
C ASP A 159 20.37 -19.14 -6.37
N LYS A 160 20.14 -19.52 -5.09
CA LYS A 160 18.90 -19.21 -4.36
C LYS A 160 19.17 -18.38 -3.11
N TRP A 161 18.29 -17.43 -2.84
CA TRP A 161 18.20 -16.80 -1.53
C TRP A 161 17.35 -17.64 -0.60
N ILE A 162 17.84 -17.87 0.62
CA ILE A 162 17.11 -18.55 1.70
C ILE A 162 16.68 -17.50 2.71
N LEU A 163 15.38 -17.24 2.76
CA LEU A 163 14.77 -16.24 3.64
C LEU A 163 14.22 -16.93 4.91
N ASN A 164 14.59 -16.39 6.08
CA ASN A 164 14.13 -16.86 7.38
C ASN A 164 13.77 -15.70 8.29
N GLY A 165 12.70 -15.84 9.08
CA GLY A 165 12.27 -14.85 10.06
C GLY A 165 10.77 -14.67 10.11
N SER A 166 10.33 -13.51 10.61
CA SER A 166 8.92 -13.16 10.69
C SER A 166 8.71 -11.65 10.61
N LYS A 167 7.51 -11.23 10.18
CA LYS A 167 7.09 -9.83 10.15
C LYS A 167 5.73 -9.68 10.82
N MET A 168 5.50 -8.54 11.46
CA MET A 168 4.30 -8.29 12.25
C MET A 168 3.60 -6.99 11.82
N TRP A 169 2.29 -6.95 12.00
CA TRP A 169 1.41 -5.82 11.66
C TRP A 169 1.35 -5.55 10.15
N ILE A 170 1.36 -6.61 9.34
CA ILE A 170 1.45 -6.47 7.87
C ILE A 170 0.08 -6.35 7.25
N THR A 171 -0.24 -5.15 6.80
CA THR A 171 -1.45 -4.86 6.03
C THR A 171 -1.47 -5.68 4.74
N ASN A 172 -2.63 -6.22 4.39
CA ASN A 172 -2.88 -7.08 3.22
C ASN A 172 -2.16 -8.45 3.23
N GLY A 173 -1.47 -8.84 4.31
CA GLY A 173 -0.62 -10.04 4.30
C GLY A 173 -1.33 -11.33 3.87
N ASN A 174 -2.59 -11.52 4.25
CA ASN A 174 -3.40 -12.68 3.86
C ASN A 174 -4.18 -12.51 2.54
N LEU A 175 -4.12 -11.35 1.91
CA LEU A 175 -4.71 -11.08 0.59
C LEU A 175 -3.66 -11.04 -0.53
N ALA A 176 -2.39 -10.87 -0.16
CA ALA A 176 -1.30 -10.56 -1.08
C ALA A 176 -0.85 -11.79 -1.89
N GLN A 177 -0.54 -11.59 -3.16
CA GLN A 177 0.16 -12.53 -4.03
C GLN A 177 1.68 -12.35 -3.96
N ILE A 178 2.14 -11.15 -3.57
CA ILE A 178 3.56 -10.86 -3.32
C ILE A 178 3.74 -10.09 -2.02
N ALA A 179 4.88 -10.30 -1.37
CA ALA A 179 5.33 -9.49 -0.24
C ALA A 179 6.66 -8.81 -0.59
N ILE A 180 6.75 -7.50 -0.35
CA ILE A 180 8.04 -6.80 -0.32
C ILE A 180 8.61 -7.00 1.08
N VAL A 181 9.65 -7.80 1.19
CA VAL A 181 10.25 -8.16 2.48
C VAL A 181 11.65 -7.57 2.60
N TRP A 182 11.88 -6.82 3.67
CA TRP A 182 13.20 -6.31 4.03
C TRP A 182 13.88 -7.29 4.99
N ALA A 183 15.08 -7.71 4.63
CA ALA A 183 15.85 -8.70 5.38
C ALA A 183 17.32 -8.31 5.45
N LYS A 184 18.02 -8.76 6.51
CA LYS A 184 19.46 -8.66 6.63
C LYS A 184 20.13 -9.68 5.71
N THR A 185 21.08 -9.22 4.92
CA THR A 185 22.00 -10.03 4.13
C THR A 185 23.43 -9.79 4.62
N PRO A 186 24.45 -10.56 4.17
CA PRO A 186 25.85 -10.25 4.44
C PRO A 186 26.25 -8.83 4.01
N ASP A 187 25.60 -8.28 2.96
CA ASP A 187 25.87 -6.96 2.41
C ASP A 187 24.96 -5.84 2.99
N GLY A 188 24.27 -6.11 4.11
CA GLY A 188 23.35 -5.18 4.74
C GLY A 188 21.88 -5.50 4.50
N ILE A 189 20.99 -4.55 4.82
CA ILE A 189 19.53 -4.73 4.62
C ILE A 189 19.21 -4.57 3.14
N ARG A 190 18.44 -5.53 2.59
CA ARG A 190 18.00 -5.55 1.19
C ARG A 190 16.50 -5.86 1.09
N GLY A 191 15.88 -5.39 0.02
CA GLY A 191 14.47 -5.68 -0.28
C GLY A 191 14.30 -6.86 -1.23
N PHE A 192 13.28 -7.69 -1.01
CA PHE A 192 12.96 -8.86 -1.82
C PHE A 192 11.49 -8.86 -2.23
N ILE A 193 11.21 -9.27 -3.47
CA ILE A 193 9.85 -9.62 -3.92
C ILE A 193 9.66 -11.11 -3.61
N VAL A 194 8.80 -11.41 -2.65
CA VAL A 194 8.53 -12.79 -2.18
C VAL A 194 7.13 -13.21 -2.63
N PRO A 195 7.00 -14.20 -3.53
CA PRO A 195 5.69 -14.78 -3.84
C PRO A 195 5.10 -15.44 -2.60
N THR A 196 3.84 -15.14 -2.27
CA THR A 196 3.21 -15.62 -1.03
C THR A 196 2.83 -17.10 -1.08
N ASN A 197 2.85 -17.71 -2.26
CA ASN A 197 2.66 -19.15 -2.45
C ASN A 197 3.98 -19.95 -2.36
N SER A 198 5.11 -19.30 -2.03
CA SER A 198 6.38 -20.00 -1.84
C SER A 198 6.30 -20.98 -0.69
N LYS A 199 6.94 -22.16 -0.83
CA LYS A 199 7.05 -23.13 0.26
C LYS A 199 7.76 -22.48 1.45
N GLY A 200 7.22 -22.66 2.66
CA GLY A 200 7.75 -22.04 3.88
C GLY A 200 7.23 -20.65 4.18
N PHE A 201 6.47 -20.01 3.26
CA PHE A 201 5.76 -18.76 3.55
C PHE A 201 4.41 -19.05 4.22
N THR A 202 4.11 -18.33 5.29
CA THR A 202 2.79 -18.37 5.93
C THR A 202 2.35 -16.97 6.34
N ALA A 203 1.10 -16.62 6.06
CA ALA A 203 0.46 -15.39 6.52
C ALA A 203 -0.70 -15.74 7.47
N ARG A 204 -0.62 -15.27 8.71
CA ARG A 204 -1.65 -15.48 9.73
C ARG A 204 -2.42 -14.18 9.96
N LYS A 205 -3.72 -14.17 9.66
CA LYS A 205 -4.59 -13.01 9.90
C LYS A 205 -4.65 -12.69 11.40
N MET A 206 -4.47 -11.43 11.74
CA MET A 206 -4.71 -10.88 13.08
C MET A 206 -6.17 -10.42 13.18
N THR A 207 -6.86 -10.82 14.25
CA THR A 207 -8.26 -10.48 14.53
C THR A 207 -8.38 -9.75 15.85
N GLY A 208 -9.56 -9.17 16.12
CA GLY A 208 -9.83 -8.49 17.40
C GLY A 208 -9.20 -7.10 17.52
N LYS A 209 -8.81 -6.46 16.41
CA LYS A 209 -8.32 -5.08 16.44
C LYS A 209 -9.43 -4.13 16.90
N LEU A 210 -9.08 -3.10 17.66
CA LEU A 210 -10.01 -2.07 18.15
C LEU A 210 -10.35 -1.04 17.07
N SER A 211 -9.44 -0.80 16.12
CA SER A 211 -9.61 0.15 15.01
C SER A 211 -9.05 -0.42 13.70
N LEU A 212 -9.26 0.27 12.57
CA LEU A 212 -8.82 -0.17 11.24
C LEU A 212 -9.27 -1.61 10.92
N ARG A 213 -10.49 -1.97 11.33
CA ARG A 213 -10.98 -3.34 11.22
C ARG A 213 -11.29 -3.75 9.78
N ALA A 214 -11.68 -2.79 8.92
CA ALA A 214 -11.82 -3.02 7.49
C ALA A 214 -10.47 -3.14 6.74
N SER A 215 -9.34 -2.90 7.41
CA SER A 215 -8.00 -3.18 6.91
C SER A 215 -7.52 -4.51 7.47
N VAL A 216 -7.34 -5.52 6.62
CA VAL A 216 -6.80 -6.82 7.07
C VAL A 216 -5.32 -6.69 7.41
N THR A 217 -4.91 -7.32 8.50
CA THR A 217 -3.55 -7.25 9.03
C THR A 217 -3.09 -8.67 9.37
N SER A 218 -1.82 -8.97 9.13
CA SER A 218 -1.27 -10.33 9.32
C SER A 218 0.09 -10.32 10.00
N GLU A 219 0.45 -11.45 10.56
CA GLU A 219 1.83 -11.87 10.81
C GLU A 219 2.30 -12.67 9.61
N LEU A 220 3.54 -12.45 9.17
CA LEU A 220 4.19 -13.25 8.13
C LEU A 220 5.31 -14.09 8.76
N TYR A 221 5.42 -15.33 8.32
CA TYR A 221 6.46 -16.26 8.74
C TYR A 221 7.20 -16.80 7.53
N PHE A 222 8.50 -16.89 7.65
CA PHE A 222 9.42 -17.39 6.62
C PHE A 222 10.25 -18.51 7.24
N ASP A 223 10.04 -19.74 6.78
CA ASP A 223 10.81 -20.92 7.21
C ASP A 223 11.51 -21.50 5.97
N ASN A 224 12.80 -21.18 5.83
CA ASN A 224 13.63 -21.59 4.71
C ASN A 224 12.97 -21.34 3.34
N VAL A 225 12.38 -20.15 3.17
CA VAL A 225 11.76 -19.76 1.90
C VAL A 225 12.84 -19.59 0.85
N GLU A 226 12.80 -20.43 -0.18
CA GLU A 226 13.71 -20.36 -1.32
C GLU A 226 13.22 -19.37 -2.35
N LEU A 227 14.06 -18.39 -2.71
CA LEU A 227 13.78 -17.37 -3.70
C LEU A 227 14.84 -17.40 -4.79
N ASP A 228 14.43 -17.18 -6.04
CA ASP A 228 15.36 -16.99 -7.13
C ASP A 228 16.24 -15.74 -6.93
N LYS A 229 17.42 -15.71 -7.54
CA LYS A 229 18.32 -14.52 -7.47
C LYS A 229 17.62 -13.23 -7.87
N ASN A 230 16.72 -13.29 -8.83
CA ASN A 230 15.96 -12.15 -9.34
C ASN A 230 14.81 -11.70 -8.40
N ALA A 231 14.60 -12.35 -7.27
CA ALA A 231 13.69 -11.87 -6.23
C ALA A 231 14.25 -10.63 -5.49
N LEU A 232 15.58 -10.46 -5.46
CA LEU A 232 16.22 -9.29 -4.89
C LEU A 232 15.86 -8.03 -5.68
N LEU A 233 15.52 -6.95 -5.00
CA LEU A 233 15.44 -5.60 -5.58
C LEU A 233 16.88 -5.08 -5.80
N PRO A 234 17.40 -5.07 -7.02
CA PRO A 234 18.84 -4.89 -7.26
C PRO A 234 19.36 -3.51 -6.84
N LYS A 235 18.51 -2.49 -6.93
CA LYS A 235 18.88 -1.10 -6.58
C LYS A 235 18.67 -0.78 -5.09
N SER A 236 18.24 -1.73 -4.24
CA SER A 236 18.03 -1.51 -2.78
C SER A 236 19.35 -1.49 -1.98
N THR A 237 20.42 -0.88 -2.54
CA THR A 237 21.79 -0.91 -2.01
C THR A 237 22.02 0.04 -0.83
N ALA A 238 21.18 1.06 -0.66
CA ALA A 238 21.27 1.99 0.47
C ALA A 238 20.67 1.43 1.79
N GLY A 239 20.36 0.12 1.82
CA GLY A 239 19.93 -0.58 3.02
C GLY A 239 18.61 -0.06 3.57
N LEU A 240 18.57 0.18 4.88
CA LEU A 240 17.37 0.67 5.57
C LEU A 240 16.81 1.98 4.97
N LYS A 241 17.65 2.85 4.41
CA LYS A 241 17.20 4.10 3.77
C LYS A 241 16.19 3.84 2.65
N CYS A 242 16.35 2.74 1.90
CA CYS A 242 15.39 2.35 0.86
C CYS A 242 14.02 2.00 1.46
N ALA A 243 13.97 1.26 2.57
CA ALA A 243 12.73 0.97 3.26
C ALA A 243 12.08 2.24 3.83
N LEU A 244 12.87 3.13 4.41
CA LEU A 244 12.39 4.40 4.98
C LEU A 244 11.86 5.37 3.93
N SER A 245 12.42 5.37 2.71
CA SER A 245 11.88 6.19 1.61
C SER A 245 10.45 5.77 1.21
N CYS A 246 10.15 4.45 1.26
CA CYS A 246 8.79 3.95 1.06
C CYS A 246 7.84 4.49 2.13
N LEU A 247 8.28 4.53 3.40
CA LEU A 247 7.48 5.10 4.50
C LEU A 247 7.24 6.60 4.31
N THR A 248 8.19 7.34 3.71
CA THR A 248 8.00 8.76 3.39
C THR A 248 6.84 8.96 2.41
N GLN A 249 6.74 8.13 1.37
CA GLN A 249 5.62 8.14 0.44
C GLN A 249 4.28 7.83 1.16
N ALA A 250 4.28 6.80 2.02
CA ALA A 250 3.08 6.44 2.78
C ALA A 250 2.62 7.56 3.74
N ARG A 251 3.55 8.22 4.43
CA ARG A 251 3.25 9.34 5.34
C ARG A 251 2.60 10.51 4.65
N TYR A 252 3.00 10.81 3.42
CA TYR A 252 2.36 11.84 2.60
C TYR A 252 0.86 11.53 2.40
N GLY A 253 0.52 10.32 1.99
CA GLY A 253 -0.87 9.89 1.83
C GLY A 253 -1.66 9.91 3.15
N ILE A 254 -1.02 9.57 4.28
CA ILE A 254 -1.65 9.65 5.61
C ILE A 254 -1.95 11.11 5.98
N ALA A 255 -1.01 12.03 5.75
CA ALA A 255 -1.20 13.45 6.06
C ALA A 255 -2.40 14.06 5.34
N TRP A 256 -2.64 13.67 4.10
CA TRP A 256 -3.86 14.06 3.36
C TRP A 256 -5.09 13.30 3.86
N GLY A 257 -4.95 12.01 4.12
CA GLY A 257 -6.05 11.14 4.53
C GLY A 257 -6.74 11.61 5.79
N VAL A 258 -5.97 12.00 6.83
CA VAL A 258 -6.55 12.44 8.11
C VAL A 258 -7.48 13.66 7.98
N LEU A 259 -7.30 14.49 6.94
CA LEU A 259 -8.23 15.59 6.65
C LEU A 259 -9.60 15.07 6.23
N GLY A 260 -9.63 13.96 5.47
CA GLY A 260 -10.88 13.28 5.11
C GLY A 260 -11.59 12.68 6.31
N ALA A 261 -10.84 12.02 7.20
CA ALA A 261 -11.39 11.50 8.45
C ALA A 261 -11.95 12.63 9.34
N ALA A 262 -11.23 13.76 9.46
CA ALA A 262 -11.70 14.92 10.19
C ALA A 262 -12.99 15.49 9.58
N GLU A 263 -13.06 15.61 8.23
CA GLU A 263 -14.28 16.04 7.52
C GLU A 263 -15.47 15.12 7.80
N ALA A 264 -15.22 13.80 7.87
CA ALA A 264 -16.28 12.84 8.15
C ALA A 264 -16.78 12.88 9.61
N CYS A 265 -15.93 13.27 10.55
CA CYS A 265 -16.30 13.41 11.96
C CYS A 265 -17.03 14.71 12.26
N PHE A 266 -16.74 15.79 11.52
CA PHE A 266 -17.36 17.11 11.67
C PHE A 266 -18.78 17.12 11.08
#